data_e74bcd4524224f74bd03f7de0625be79
#
_entry.id   e74bcd4524224f74bd03f7de0625be79
#
_cell.length_a   1.000
_cell.length_b   1.000
_cell.length_c   1.000
_cell.angle_alpha   90.00
_cell.angle_beta   90.00
_cell.angle_gamma   90.00
#
_symmetry.space_group_name_H-M   'P 1'
#
loop_
_entity.id
_entity.type
_entity.pdbx_description
1 polymer ?
#
loop_
_entity_poly.entity_id
_entity_poly.type
_entity_poly.pdbx_seq_one_letter_code
_entity_poly.pdbx_strand_id
1 'polypeptide(L)'
;MKTAIFYGSTTGVTQDIAERVGKLLDADVFSASDIEKICDYDFAILATSTWGMGDLQDEWLDALDKLKTLNITGKKIGLIGVGDQEGFGDTFVDGIGIIYDEIKDKGITLVGKTSTDGYSFSSSRAAEDGEFIGLVIDENNQSNLTDKRINAWVAKVK
;
A
#
# COMPACT_ATOMS: atom_id res chain seq x y z
N MET A 1 -12.13 15.17 -6.79
CA MET A 1 -12.07 13.82 -6.17
C MET A 1 -11.38 13.93 -4.83
N LYS A 2 -12.03 13.43 -3.79
CA LYS A 2 -11.44 13.43 -2.44
C LYS A 2 -10.57 12.19 -2.26
N THR A 3 -9.33 12.42 -1.84
CA THR A 3 -8.32 11.37 -1.67
C THR A 3 -7.86 11.27 -0.22
N ALA A 4 -7.74 10.07 0.29
CA ALA A 4 -7.20 9.80 1.62
C ALA A 4 -6.18 8.67 1.58
N ILE A 5 -5.23 8.71 2.50
CA ILE A 5 -4.26 7.65 2.70
C ILE A 5 -4.44 7.10 4.10
N PHE A 6 -4.51 5.77 4.20
CA PHE A 6 -4.60 5.06 5.49
C PHE A 6 -3.35 4.21 5.64
N TYR A 7 -2.57 4.45 6.68
CA TYR A 7 -1.30 3.74 6.88
C TYR A 7 -1.28 2.96 8.18
N GLY A 8 -0.59 1.84 8.18
CA GLY A 8 -0.19 1.13 9.39
C GLY A 8 1.33 1.13 9.46
N SER A 9 1.89 1.57 10.58
CA SER A 9 3.34 1.71 10.71
C SER A 9 3.79 1.38 12.13
N THR A 10 4.82 0.55 12.24
CA THR A 10 5.42 0.20 13.53
C THR A 10 6.68 1.02 13.78
N THR A 11 7.52 1.22 12.76
CA THR A 11 8.80 1.94 12.88
C THR A 11 8.76 3.37 12.37
N GLY A 12 7.64 3.81 11.79
CA GLY A 12 7.48 5.14 11.24
C GLY A 12 7.83 5.28 9.76
N VAL A 13 8.38 4.25 9.13
CA VAL A 13 8.77 4.31 7.71
C VAL A 13 7.55 4.41 6.80
N THR A 14 6.55 3.56 7.00
CA THR A 14 5.31 3.59 6.21
C THR A 14 4.58 4.91 6.38
N GLN A 15 4.56 5.44 7.62
CA GLN A 15 3.97 6.74 7.90
C GLN A 15 4.65 7.85 7.10
N ASP A 16 5.98 7.86 7.08
CA ASP A 16 6.76 8.86 6.34
C ASP A 16 6.44 8.80 4.84
N ILE A 17 6.39 7.60 4.27
CA ILE A 17 6.02 7.41 2.86
C ILE A 17 4.60 7.92 2.60
N ALA A 18 3.65 7.58 3.45
CA ALA A 18 2.26 8.02 3.32
C ALA A 18 2.16 9.56 3.35
N GLU A 19 2.91 10.20 4.23
CA GLU A 19 2.91 11.66 4.33
C GLU A 19 3.50 12.33 3.09
N ARG A 20 4.57 11.77 2.52
CA ARG A 20 5.17 12.26 1.28
C ARG A 20 4.19 12.16 0.11
N VAL A 21 3.54 11.02 -0.04
CA VAL A 21 2.54 10.81 -1.09
C VAL A 21 1.35 11.75 -0.88
N GLY A 22 0.92 11.90 0.37
CA GLY A 22 -0.19 12.78 0.73
C GLY A 22 0.03 14.23 0.30
N LYS A 23 1.24 14.74 0.50
CA LYS A 23 1.59 16.10 0.07
C LYS A 23 1.52 16.25 -1.44
N LEU A 24 2.01 15.27 -2.18
CA LEU A 24 2.03 15.32 -3.65
C LEU A 24 0.63 15.19 -4.25
N LEU A 25 -0.28 14.50 -3.59
CA LEU A 25 -1.65 14.29 -4.07
C LEU A 25 -2.67 15.24 -3.44
N ASP A 26 -2.24 16.08 -2.49
CA ASP A 26 -3.15 16.90 -1.68
C ASP A 26 -4.22 16.03 -1.00
N ALA A 27 -3.76 14.93 -0.39
CA ALA A 27 -4.61 13.93 0.24
C ALA A 27 -4.60 14.06 1.77
N ASP A 28 -5.70 13.68 2.41
CA ASP A 28 -5.75 13.55 3.85
C ASP A 28 -5.05 12.25 4.26
N VAL A 29 -4.28 12.29 5.34
CA VAL A 29 -3.48 11.15 5.81
C VAL A 29 -3.95 10.72 7.19
N PHE A 30 -4.30 9.45 7.32
CA PHE A 30 -4.83 8.85 8.56
C PHE A 30 -4.09 7.58 8.91
N SER A 31 -4.08 7.24 10.20
CA SER A 31 -3.72 5.90 10.63
C SER A 31 -4.79 4.89 10.14
N ALA A 32 -4.39 3.65 9.93
CA ALA A 32 -5.33 2.58 9.56
C ALA A 32 -6.46 2.40 10.58
N SER A 33 -6.22 2.77 11.85
CA SER A 33 -7.26 2.71 12.88
C SER A 33 -8.48 3.59 12.56
N ASP A 34 -8.33 4.56 11.67
CA ASP A 34 -9.40 5.45 11.22
C ASP A 34 -10.03 5.00 9.90
N ILE A 35 -9.92 3.73 9.56
CA ILE A 35 -10.35 3.19 8.25
C ILE A 35 -11.82 3.45 7.92
N GLU A 36 -12.68 3.63 8.92
CA GLU A 36 -14.10 3.94 8.69
C GLU A 36 -14.29 5.23 7.89
N LYS A 37 -13.33 6.16 7.97
CA LYS A 37 -13.38 7.41 7.22
C LYS A 37 -13.29 7.20 5.71
N ILE A 38 -12.91 6.00 5.25
CA ILE A 38 -12.83 5.68 3.83
C ILE A 38 -14.14 5.93 3.09
N CYS A 39 -15.26 5.82 3.78
CA CYS A 39 -16.58 6.03 3.19
C CYS A 39 -16.78 7.45 2.65
N ASP A 40 -16.02 8.43 3.14
CA ASP A 40 -16.12 9.83 2.74
C ASP A 40 -15.22 10.21 1.57
N TYR A 41 -14.46 9.25 1.02
CA TYR A 41 -13.47 9.50 -0.02
C TYR A 41 -13.75 8.70 -1.27
N ASP A 42 -13.34 9.27 -2.42
CA ASP A 42 -13.50 8.63 -3.73
C ASP A 42 -12.30 7.76 -4.08
N PHE A 43 -11.12 8.18 -3.63
CA PHE A 43 -9.85 7.49 -3.86
C PHE A 43 -9.19 7.26 -2.51
N ALA A 44 -8.96 6.00 -2.18
CA ALA A 44 -8.27 5.62 -0.94
C ALA A 44 -6.99 4.88 -1.25
N ILE A 45 -5.92 5.27 -0.58
CA ILE A 45 -4.63 4.62 -0.70
C ILE A 45 -4.35 3.91 0.62
N LEU A 46 -4.06 2.62 0.53
CA LEU A 46 -3.83 1.76 1.70
C LEU A 46 -2.35 1.41 1.76
N ALA A 47 -1.68 1.85 2.80
CA ALA A 47 -0.24 1.70 2.95
C ALA A 47 0.10 0.82 4.15
N THR A 48 0.93 -0.20 3.94
CA THR A 48 1.35 -1.10 5.02
C THR A 48 2.77 -1.61 4.82
N SER A 49 3.41 -1.98 5.92
CA SER A 49 4.62 -2.78 5.93
C SER A 49 4.26 -4.27 6.06
N THR A 50 5.23 -5.14 5.80
CA THR A 50 5.09 -6.59 5.97
C THR A 50 6.06 -7.02 7.06
N TRP A 51 5.60 -7.83 8.01
CA TRP A 51 6.38 -8.27 9.15
C TRP A 51 6.55 -9.78 9.20
N GLY A 52 7.62 -10.22 9.84
CA GLY A 52 7.90 -11.65 10.05
C GLY A 52 7.93 -12.41 8.73
N MET A 53 7.18 -13.50 8.66
CA MET A 53 7.11 -14.37 7.48
C MET A 53 5.90 -14.00 6.58
N GLY A 54 5.73 -12.74 6.30
CA GLY A 54 4.64 -12.26 5.46
C GLY A 54 3.41 -11.80 6.24
N ASP A 55 3.58 -11.48 7.52
CA ASP A 55 2.48 -11.05 8.37
C ASP A 55 2.08 -9.61 8.10
N LEU A 56 0.78 -9.35 8.18
CA LEU A 56 0.24 -8.00 8.07
C LEU A 56 0.64 -7.17 9.30
N GLN A 57 0.93 -5.90 9.08
CA GLN A 57 1.27 -4.96 10.14
C GLN A 57 0.11 -4.83 11.15
N ASP A 58 0.43 -4.69 12.44
CA ASP A 58 -0.54 -4.79 13.55
C ASP A 58 -1.75 -3.87 13.42
N GLU A 59 -1.56 -2.61 13.04
CA GLU A 59 -2.68 -1.67 12.90
C GLU A 59 -3.66 -2.13 11.80
N TRP A 60 -3.17 -2.84 10.80
CA TRP A 60 -3.98 -3.34 9.69
C TRP A 60 -4.75 -4.62 10.06
N LEU A 61 -4.39 -5.34 11.09
CA LEU A 61 -5.14 -6.54 11.51
C LEU A 61 -6.58 -6.17 11.83
N ASP A 62 -6.78 -5.19 12.72
CA ASP A 62 -8.11 -4.73 13.08
C ASP A 62 -8.76 -3.90 11.95
N ALA A 63 -7.96 -3.06 11.29
CA ALA A 63 -8.47 -2.20 10.22
C ALA A 63 -9.01 -3.02 9.05
N LEU A 64 -8.35 -4.13 8.69
CA LEU A 64 -8.81 -4.98 7.60
C LEU A 64 -10.14 -5.64 7.94
N ASP A 65 -10.31 -6.09 9.19
CA ASP A 65 -11.59 -6.66 9.64
C ASP A 65 -12.74 -5.64 9.51
N LYS A 66 -12.48 -4.38 9.85
CA LYS A 66 -13.47 -3.31 9.66
C LYS A 66 -13.72 -3.05 8.17
N LEU A 67 -12.66 -2.97 7.37
CA LEU A 67 -12.74 -2.68 5.94
C LEU A 67 -13.61 -3.72 5.21
N LYS A 68 -13.53 -4.98 5.61
CA LYS A 68 -14.35 -6.04 5.03
C LYS A 68 -15.84 -5.78 5.17
N THR A 69 -16.26 -5.06 6.22
CA THR A 69 -17.67 -4.76 6.51
C THR A 69 -18.15 -3.47 5.87
N LEU A 70 -17.25 -2.63 5.36
CA LEU A 70 -17.59 -1.33 4.80
C LEU A 70 -17.95 -1.43 3.32
N ASN A 71 -18.86 -0.56 2.87
CA ASN A 71 -19.18 -0.48 1.45
C ASN A 71 -18.20 0.45 0.74
N ILE A 72 -17.33 -0.12 -0.08
CA ILE A 72 -16.34 0.62 -0.86
C ILE A 72 -16.55 0.44 -2.37
N THR A 73 -17.73 -0.02 -2.77
CA THR A 73 -18.08 -0.21 -4.18
C THR A 73 -17.88 1.07 -4.99
N GLY A 74 -17.22 0.93 -6.13
CA GLY A 74 -16.97 2.04 -7.05
C GLY A 74 -15.80 2.95 -6.68
N LYS A 75 -15.17 2.72 -5.53
CA LYS A 75 -14.01 3.53 -5.13
C LYS A 75 -12.75 3.11 -5.86
N LYS A 76 -11.88 4.09 -6.12
CA LYS A 76 -10.52 3.82 -6.58
C LYS A 76 -9.67 3.45 -5.37
N ILE A 77 -8.87 2.41 -5.50
CA ILE A 77 -7.97 1.95 -4.44
C ILE A 77 -6.55 1.89 -4.99
N GLY A 78 -5.63 2.54 -4.28
CA GLY A 78 -4.19 2.40 -4.52
C GLY A 78 -3.55 1.69 -3.32
N LEU A 79 -2.47 0.97 -3.56
CA LEU A 79 -1.77 0.23 -2.52
C LEU A 79 -0.31 0.66 -2.45
N ILE A 80 0.22 0.80 -1.24
CA ILE A 80 1.64 1.09 -1.00
C ILE A 80 2.18 0.05 -0.05
N GLY A 81 3.19 -0.71 -0.52
CA GLY A 81 3.88 -1.70 0.29
C GLY A 81 5.29 -1.24 0.63
N VAL A 82 5.67 -1.36 1.90
CA VAL A 82 7.03 -1.10 2.37
C VAL A 82 7.63 -2.42 2.85
N GLY A 83 8.79 -2.78 2.32
CA GLY A 83 9.41 -4.05 2.65
C GLY A 83 10.92 -4.05 2.50
N ASP A 84 11.52 -5.22 2.77
CA ASP A 84 12.95 -5.48 2.69
C ASP A 84 13.18 -6.69 1.79
N GLN A 85 13.56 -6.44 0.53
CA GLN A 85 13.70 -7.50 -0.47
C GLN A 85 14.87 -8.45 -0.19
N GLU A 86 15.89 -8.00 0.53
CA GLU A 86 17.03 -8.84 0.88
C GLU A 86 16.79 -9.63 2.15
N GLY A 87 16.24 -9.00 3.19
CA GLY A 87 15.95 -9.66 4.46
C GLY A 87 14.73 -10.57 4.43
N PHE A 88 13.71 -10.20 3.63
CA PHE A 88 12.43 -10.89 3.56
C PHE A 88 11.97 -11.11 2.11
N GLY A 89 12.90 -11.58 1.27
CA GLY A 89 12.65 -11.77 -0.16
C GLY A 89 11.61 -12.83 -0.51
N ASP A 90 11.32 -13.77 0.40
CA ASP A 90 10.32 -14.83 0.18
C ASP A 90 8.90 -14.36 0.44
N THR A 91 8.74 -13.24 1.15
CA THR A 91 7.44 -12.68 1.57
C THR A 91 7.38 -11.18 1.27
N PHE A 92 8.12 -10.76 0.24
CA PHE A 92 8.30 -9.34 -0.05
C PHE A 92 6.97 -8.62 -0.28
N VAL A 93 6.72 -7.61 0.52
CA VAL A 93 5.51 -6.76 0.53
C VAL A 93 4.18 -7.54 0.50
N ASP A 94 4.17 -8.73 1.09
CA ASP A 94 2.97 -9.57 1.16
C ASP A 94 1.79 -8.86 1.82
N GLY A 95 2.04 -7.90 2.72
CA GLY A 95 0.98 -7.17 3.42
C GLY A 95 -0.03 -6.54 2.49
N ILE A 96 0.39 -5.90 1.41
CA ILE A 96 -0.57 -5.32 0.46
C ILE A 96 -1.31 -6.38 -0.34
N GLY A 97 -0.69 -7.54 -0.55
CA GLY A 97 -1.35 -8.69 -1.18
C GLY A 97 -2.47 -9.23 -0.30
N ILE A 98 -2.23 -9.30 1.02
CA ILE A 98 -3.23 -9.74 1.99
C ILE A 98 -4.44 -8.78 1.98
N ILE A 99 -4.18 -7.47 2.01
CA ILE A 99 -5.25 -6.46 1.96
C ILE A 99 -6.05 -6.60 0.67
N TYR A 100 -5.36 -6.68 -0.47
CA TYR A 100 -6.03 -6.76 -1.77
C TYR A 100 -6.90 -8.01 -1.91
N ASP A 101 -6.42 -9.16 -1.44
CA ASP A 101 -7.20 -10.40 -1.50
C ASP A 101 -8.55 -10.29 -0.78
N GLU A 102 -8.62 -9.48 0.26
CA GLU A 102 -9.85 -9.30 1.03
C GLU A 102 -10.83 -8.30 0.41
N ILE A 103 -10.35 -7.40 -0.46
CA ILE A 103 -11.20 -6.33 -1.00
C ILE A 103 -11.38 -6.40 -2.52
N LYS A 104 -10.64 -7.23 -3.22
CA LYS A 104 -10.67 -7.29 -4.70
C LYS A 104 -12.05 -7.57 -5.28
N ASP A 105 -12.91 -8.25 -4.55
CA ASP A 105 -14.25 -8.62 -5.01
C ASP A 105 -15.34 -7.66 -4.51
N LYS A 106 -14.97 -6.52 -3.93
CA LYS A 106 -15.91 -5.52 -3.37
C LYS A 106 -16.33 -4.44 -4.36
N GLY A 107 -16.08 -4.64 -5.65
CA GLY A 107 -16.46 -3.65 -6.67
C GLY A 107 -15.55 -2.44 -6.74
N ILE A 108 -14.32 -2.57 -6.30
CA ILE A 108 -13.32 -1.50 -6.34
C ILE A 108 -12.62 -1.43 -7.70
N THR A 109 -11.99 -0.29 -7.98
CA THR A 109 -11.08 -0.13 -9.13
C THR A 109 -9.66 0.02 -8.60
N LEU A 110 -8.82 -0.99 -8.83
CA LEU A 110 -7.40 -0.93 -8.45
C LEU A 110 -6.65 -0.04 -9.42
N VAL A 111 -5.89 0.92 -8.91
CA VAL A 111 -5.04 1.81 -9.72
C VAL A 111 -3.60 1.76 -9.21
N GLY A 112 -2.65 2.11 -10.08
CA GLY A 112 -1.27 2.28 -9.67
C GLY A 112 -0.44 0.99 -9.62
N LYS A 113 -0.68 0.02 -10.48
CA LYS A 113 0.22 -1.13 -10.62
C LYS A 113 1.59 -0.66 -11.10
N THR A 114 2.65 -1.30 -10.62
CA THR A 114 4.03 -0.96 -10.97
C THR A 114 4.79 -2.18 -11.44
N SER A 115 5.88 -1.98 -12.20
CA SER A 115 6.72 -3.08 -12.66
C SER A 115 7.55 -3.66 -11.53
N THR A 116 7.84 -4.97 -11.59
CA THR A 116 8.79 -5.62 -10.69
C THR A 116 10.25 -5.39 -11.09
N ASP A 117 10.50 -4.72 -12.20
CA ASP A 117 11.87 -4.42 -12.65
C ASP A 117 12.61 -3.57 -11.62
N GLY A 118 13.86 -3.93 -11.36
CA GLY A 118 14.69 -3.22 -10.37
C GLY A 118 14.58 -3.76 -8.96
N TYR A 119 13.79 -4.80 -8.74
CA TYR A 119 13.67 -5.48 -7.44
C TYR A 119 14.24 -6.89 -7.53
N SER A 120 14.79 -7.38 -6.42
CA SER A 120 15.31 -8.75 -6.28
C SER A 120 14.62 -9.43 -5.11
N PHE A 121 13.68 -10.31 -5.41
CA PHE A 121 12.95 -11.08 -4.39
C PHE A 121 12.61 -12.45 -4.94
N SER A 122 12.33 -13.40 -4.06
CA SER A 122 12.00 -14.78 -4.46
C SER A 122 10.50 -14.96 -4.69
N SER A 123 9.67 -14.35 -3.84
CA SER A 123 8.23 -14.50 -3.89
C SER A 123 7.52 -13.31 -3.26
N SER A 124 6.37 -12.94 -3.83
CA SER A 124 5.52 -11.89 -3.25
C SER A 124 4.05 -12.13 -3.61
N ARG A 125 3.18 -12.05 -2.61
CA ARG A 125 1.72 -12.10 -2.81
C ARG A 125 1.20 -10.86 -3.53
N ALA A 126 2.02 -9.81 -3.61
CA ALA A 126 1.67 -8.55 -4.26
C ALA A 126 2.11 -8.51 -5.73
N ALA A 127 2.81 -9.53 -6.22
CA ALA A 127 3.35 -9.57 -7.58
C ALA A 127 2.65 -10.64 -8.42
N GLU A 128 2.28 -10.27 -9.65
CA GLU A 128 1.68 -11.17 -10.63
C GLU A 128 2.05 -10.71 -12.03
N ASP A 129 2.53 -11.64 -12.86
CA ASP A 129 2.86 -11.38 -14.26
C ASP A 129 3.83 -10.20 -14.49
N GLY A 130 4.83 -10.07 -13.61
CA GLY A 130 5.84 -9.02 -13.73
C GLY A 130 5.41 -7.66 -13.22
N GLU A 131 4.28 -7.58 -12.52
CA GLU A 131 3.77 -6.34 -11.93
C GLU A 131 3.44 -6.51 -10.46
N PHE A 132 3.71 -5.47 -9.66
CA PHE A 132 3.15 -5.31 -8.32
C PHE A 132 1.78 -4.65 -8.41
N ILE A 133 0.90 -4.97 -7.45
CA ILE A 133 -0.44 -4.37 -7.37
C ILE A 133 -0.44 -2.93 -6.85
N GLY A 134 0.71 -2.37 -6.53
CA GLY A 134 0.82 -1.00 -6.03
C GLY A 134 2.24 -0.47 -6.07
N LEU A 135 2.45 0.64 -5.36
CA LEU A 135 3.77 1.22 -5.16
C LEU A 135 4.54 0.39 -4.13
N VAL A 136 5.77 0.01 -4.46
CA VAL A 136 6.60 -0.80 -3.57
C VAL A 136 7.88 -0.03 -3.24
N ILE A 137 8.13 0.14 -1.95
CA ILE A 137 9.27 0.90 -1.43
C ILE A 137 10.14 0.00 -0.54
N ASP A 138 11.44 0.06 -0.76
CA ASP A 138 12.44 -0.66 0.04
C ASP A 138 13.49 0.33 0.54
N GLU A 139 13.24 0.90 1.72
CA GLU A 139 14.16 1.86 2.34
C GLU A 139 15.41 1.20 2.90
N ASN A 140 15.37 -0.10 3.18
CA ASN A 140 16.52 -0.81 3.72
C ASN A 140 17.63 -1.02 2.68
N ASN A 141 17.25 -1.28 1.44
CA ASN A 141 18.21 -1.65 0.38
C ASN A 141 18.26 -0.66 -0.77
N GLN A 142 17.20 0.09 -1.00
CA GLN A 142 17.05 0.99 -2.15
C GLN A 142 16.49 2.35 -1.78
N SER A 143 16.89 2.90 -0.65
CA SER A 143 16.42 4.24 -0.21
C SER A 143 16.70 5.34 -1.23
N ASN A 144 17.76 5.19 -2.04
CA ASN A 144 18.10 6.13 -3.09
C ASN A 144 17.10 6.16 -4.25
N LEU A 145 16.22 5.17 -4.35
CA LEU A 145 15.19 5.09 -5.39
C LEU A 145 13.80 5.50 -4.90
N THR A 146 13.64 5.71 -3.60
CA THR A 146 12.34 5.98 -2.99
C THR A 146 11.63 7.18 -3.60
N ASP A 147 12.29 8.33 -3.66
CA ASP A 147 11.68 9.55 -4.20
C ASP A 147 11.29 9.41 -5.67
N LYS A 148 12.16 8.78 -6.47
CA LYS A 148 11.88 8.52 -7.88
C LYS A 148 10.64 7.65 -8.05
N ARG A 149 10.53 6.59 -7.24
CA ARG A 149 9.40 5.67 -7.28
C ARG A 149 8.10 6.35 -6.85
N ILE A 150 8.16 7.16 -5.79
CA ILE A 150 7.01 7.92 -5.31
C ILE A 150 6.52 8.89 -6.39
N ASN A 151 7.43 9.68 -6.96
CA ASN A 151 7.07 10.68 -7.96
C ASN A 151 6.46 10.04 -9.22
N ALA A 152 7.03 8.93 -9.68
CA ALA A 152 6.50 8.22 -10.85
C ALA A 152 5.11 7.65 -10.58
N TRP A 153 4.90 7.09 -9.38
CA TRP A 153 3.61 6.52 -9.02
C TRP A 153 2.53 7.59 -8.87
N VAL A 154 2.86 8.70 -8.22
CA VAL A 154 1.94 9.83 -8.07
C VAL A 154 1.48 10.35 -9.43
N ALA A 155 2.41 10.51 -10.37
CA ALA A 155 2.07 10.95 -11.72
C ALA A 155 1.13 9.96 -12.44
N LYS A 156 1.25 8.67 -12.11
CA LYS A 156 0.43 7.61 -12.71
C LYS A 156 -1.00 7.56 -12.16
N VAL A 157 -1.18 7.84 -10.87
CA VAL A 157 -2.50 7.72 -10.20
C VAL A 157 -3.24 9.04 -10.04
N LYS A 158 -2.56 10.14 -10.25
CA LYS A 158 -3.10 11.49 -10.09
C LYS A 158 -4.19 11.84 -11.08
#